data_000374879da0ddc14818f17a6bf4f6f3
#
_entry.id   000374879da0ddc14818f17a6bf4f6f3
#
_cell.length_a   1.000
_cell.length_b   1.000
_cell.length_c   1.000
_cell.angle_alpha   90.00
_cell.angle_beta   90.00
_cell.angle_gamma   90.00
#
_symmetry.space_group_name_H-M   'P 1'
#
loop_
_entity.id
_entity.type
_entity.pdbx_description
1 polymer ?
#
loop_
_entity_poly.entity_id
_entity_poly.type
_entity_poly.pdbx_seq_one_letter_code
_entity_poly.pdbx_strand_id
1 'polypeptide(L)'
;MPAPYEKHRAQLKAILLAWGMPEDNAEATAEILSWADLHGVDSHGISMIPGYDRLRRAGRANMEARPRIIKETPVSALVDGDGGLGHVPARFAMHVAIDKAKQSGMAIAAVRNSAHFGATGYYTLMAAKEGPAHSHGHRMA
;
A
#
# COMPACT_ATOMS: atom_id res chain seq x y z
N MET A 1 14.83 -24.25 3.97
CA MET A 1 15.51 -22.94 4.13
C MET A 1 14.61 -21.87 3.52
N PRO A 2 14.27 -20.79 4.24
CA PRO A 2 13.44 -19.73 3.65
C PRO A 2 14.15 -19.13 2.42
N ALA A 3 13.37 -18.73 1.42
CA ALA A 3 13.94 -18.07 0.24
C ALA A 3 14.58 -16.73 0.64
N PRO A 4 15.71 -16.33 0.05
CA PRO A 4 16.22 -14.98 0.24
C PRO A 4 15.15 -13.93 -0.08
N TYR A 5 15.10 -12.86 0.69
CA TYR A 5 14.09 -11.79 0.58
C TYR A 5 13.90 -11.30 -0.87
N GLU A 6 15.00 -11.03 -1.56
CA GLU A 6 14.96 -10.54 -2.94
C GLU A 6 14.33 -11.55 -3.91
N LYS A 7 14.60 -12.85 -3.73
CA LYS A 7 13.99 -13.90 -4.54
C LYS A 7 12.49 -14.02 -4.29
N HIS A 8 12.08 -13.91 -3.03
CA HIS A 8 10.68 -13.93 -2.63
C HIS A 8 9.92 -12.74 -3.22
N ARG A 9 10.47 -11.52 -3.09
CA ARG A 9 9.91 -10.30 -3.69
C ARG A 9 9.80 -10.40 -5.21
N ALA A 10 10.83 -10.93 -5.88
CA ALA A 10 10.81 -11.12 -7.33
C ALA A 10 9.73 -12.11 -7.78
N GLN A 11 9.48 -13.18 -7.03
CA GLN A 11 8.38 -14.12 -7.30
C GLN A 11 7.02 -13.45 -7.18
N LEU A 12 6.78 -12.68 -6.12
CA LEU A 12 5.54 -11.91 -5.94
C LEU A 12 5.33 -10.93 -7.09
N LYS A 13 6.37 -10.16 -7.46
CA LYS A 13 6.31 -9.24 -8.60
C LYS A 13 5.95 -9.96 -9.89
N ALA A 14 6.58 -11.10 -10.18
CA ALA A 14 6.32 -11.87 -11.38
C ALA A 14 4.85 -12.35 -11.47
N ILE A 15 4.27 -12.80 -10.36
CA ILE A 15 2.85 -13.18 -10.29
C ILE A 15 1.95 -11.98 -10.62
N LEU A 16 2.19 -10.82 -10.01
CA LEU A 16 1.40 -9.61 -10.19
C LEU A 16 1.49 -9.07 -11.62
N LEU A 17 2.67 -9.10 -12.23
CA LEU A 17 2.86 -8.76 -13.64
C LEU A 17 2.09 -9.71 -14.56
N ALA A 18 2.12 -11.02 -14.29
CA ALA A 18 1.36 -12.02 -15.04
C ALA A 18 -0.16 -11.83 -14.92
N TRP A 19 -0.64 -11.13 -13.88
CA TRP A 19 -2.03 -10.74 -13.73
C TRP A 19 -2.40 -9.44 -14.46
N GLY A 20 -1.47 -8.82 -15.19
CA GLY A 20 -1.67 -7.58 -15.93
C GLY A 20 -1.47 -6.32 -15.08
N MET A 21 -0.90 -6.43 -13.88
CA MET A 21 -0.61 -5.25 -13.07
C MET A 21 0.53 -4.45 -13.69
N PRO A 22 0.43 -3.11 -13.83
CA PRO A 22 1.52 -2.27 -14.28
C PRO A 22 2.76 -2.42 -13.39
N GLU A 23 3.95 -2.26 -13.96
CA GLU A 23 5.20 -2.59 -13.29
C GLU A 23 5.41 -1.83 -11.97
N ASP A 24 5.10 -0.55 -11.94
CA ASP A 24 5.16 0.30 -10.76
C ASP A 24 4.24 -0.17 -9.63
N ASN A 25 3.02 -0.58 -9.97
CA ASN A 25 2.04 -1.14 -9.04
C ASN A 25 2.45 -2.53 -8.55
N ALA A 26 2.96 -3.37 -9.45
CA ALA A 26 3.43 -4.72 -9.12
C ALA A 26 4.64 -4.66 -8.17
N GLU A 27 5.57 -3.74 -8.42
CA GLU A 27 6.72 -3.50 -7.54
C GLU A 27 6.29 -3.06 -6.14
N ALA A 28 5.41 -2.05 -6.05
CA ALA A 28 4.90 -1.56 -4.77
C ALA A 28 4.14 -2.64 -3.98
N THR A 29 3.29 -3.41 -4.67
CA THR A 29 2.52 -4.48 -4.03
C THR A 29 3.42 -5.62 -3.56
N ALA A 30 4.39 -6.04 -4.39
CA ALA A 30 5.35 -7.09 -4.03
C ALA A 30 6.23 -6.68 -2.85
N GLU A 31 6.66 -5.42 -2.80
CA GLU A 31 7.42 -4.86 -1.68
C GLU A 31 6.62 -4.95 -0.37
N ILE A 32 5.36 -4.51 -0.36
CA ILE A 32 4.52 -4.50 0.84
C ILE A 32 4.24 -5.92 1.34
N LEU A 33 3.92 -6.86 0.43
CA LEU A 33 3.68 -8.26 0.77
C LEU A 33 4.94 -8.94 1.32
N SER A 34 6.08 -8.77 0.64
CA SER A 34 7.34 -9.36 1.10
C SER A 34 7.85 -8.73 2.40
N TRP A 35 7.56 -7.44 2.63
CA TRP A 35 7.84 -6.78 3.89
C TRP A 35 7.05 -7.42 5.05
N ALA A 36 5.78 -7.74 4.83
CA ALA A 36 4.95 -8.42 5.83
C ALA A 36 5.54 -9.79 6.20
N ASP A 37 5.90 -10.61 5.21
CA ASP A 37 6.53 -11.91 5.44
C ASP A 37 7.88 -11.78 6.17
N LEU A 38 8.71 -10.80 5.79
CA LEU A 38 10.00 -10.54 6.44
C LEU A 38 9.86 -10.18 7.93
N HIS A 39 8.76 -9.51 8.30
CA HIS A 39 8.50 -9.06 9.67
C HIS A 39 7.59 -10.03 10.45
N GLY A 40 7.38 -11.26 9.95
CA GLY A 40 6.59 -12.29 10.63
C GLY A 40 5.10 -12.02 10.65
N VAL A 41 4.60 -11.19 9.72
CA VAL A 41 3.16 -10.92 9.54
C VAL A 41 2.62 -11.79 8.41
N ASP A 42 2.78 -13.09 8.52
CA ASP A 42 2.51 -14.09 7.47
C ASP A 42 1.07 -14.05 6.95
N SER A 43 0.13 -13.60 7.78
CA SER A 43 -1.28 -13.43 7.39
C SER A 43 -1.52 -12.32 6.36
N HIS A 44 -0.52 -11.44 6.13
CA HIS A 44 -0.60 -10.27 5.25
C HIS A 44 0.48 -10.25 4.16
N GLY A 45 1.21 -11.35 4.01
CA GLY A 45 2.25 -11.56 3.01
C GLY A 45 1.77 -12.42 1.84
N ILE A 46 2.61 -13.34 1.40
CA ILE A 46 2.33 -14.23 0.25
C ILE A 46 1.06 -15.06 0.43
N SER A 47 0.67 -15.37 1.66
CA SER A 47 -0.57 -16.10 1.98
C SER A 47 -1.84 -15.41 1.44
N MET A 48 -1.77 -14.11 1.14
CA MET A 48 -2.89 -13.35 0.57
C MET A 48 -3.08 -13.58 -0.94
N ILE A 49 -2.06 -14.05 -1.66
CA ILE A 49 -2.08 -14.21 -3.13
C ILE A 49 -3.29 -15.03 -3.62
N PRO A 50 -3.65 -16.19 -3.02
CA PRO A 50 -4.83 -16.93 -3.46
C PRO A 50 -6.14 -16.14 -3.31
N GLY A 51 -6.24 -15.29 -2.27
CA GLY A 51 -7.38 -14.41 -2.06
C GLY A 51 -7.48 -13.33 -3.14
N TYR A 52 -6.37 -12.70 -3.48
CA TYR A 52 -6.31 -11.69 -4.53
C TYR A 52 -6.59 -12.27 -5.92
N ASP A 53 -6.11 -13.50 -6.20
CA ASP A 53 -6.44 -14.17 -7.46
C ASP A 53 -7.94 -14.42 -7.60
N ARG A 54 -8.63 -14.81 -6.51
CA ARG A 54 -10.09 -14.94 -6.52
C ARG A 54 -10.79 -13.62 -6.81
N LEU A 55 -10.35 -12.51 -6.20
CA LEU A 55 -10.91 -11.18 -6.47
C LEU A 55 -10.71 -10.75 -7.92
N ARG A 56 -9.51 -10.96 -8.45
CA ARG A 56 -9.15 -10.67 -9.84
C ARG A 56 -10.02 -11.48 -10.82
N ARG A 57 -10.10 -12.79 -10.65
CA ARG A 57 -10.90 -13.68 -11.52
C ARG A 57 -12.39 -13.37 -11.47
N ALA A 58 -12.87 -12.89 -10.33
CA ALA A 58 -14.26 -12.46 -10.16
C ALA A 58 -14.54 -11.05 -10.71
N GLY A 59 -13.55 -10.38 -11.32
CA GLY A 59 -13.68 -9.00 -11.80
C GLY A 59 -13.89 -7.96 -10.68
N ARG A 60 -13.52 -8.29 -9.45
CA ARG A 60 -13.72 -7.45 -8.25
C ARG A 60 -12.48 -6.67 -7.84
N ALA A 61 -11.38 -6.82 -8.56
CA ALA A 61 -10.16 -6.05 -8.36
C ALA A 61 -9.59 -5.63 -9.72
N ASN A 62 -9.42 -4.31 -9.89
CA ASN A 62 -8.79 -3.73 -11.06
C ASN A 62 -7.26 -3.83 -10.92
N MET A 63 -6.61 -4.67 -11.72
CA MET A 63 -5.15 -4.83 -11.67
C MET A 63 -4.41 -3.60 -12.24
N GLU A 64 -5.05 -2.86 -13.15
CA GLU A 64 -4.48 -1.66 -13.80
C GLU A 64 -4.83 -0.36 -13.05
N ALA A 65 -5.35 -0.48 -11.81
CA ALA A 65 -5.85 0.65 -11.04
C ALA A 65 -4.83 1.80 -10.93
N ARG A 66 -5.35 3.02 -11.06
CA ARG A 66 -4.59 4.28 -10.93
C ARG A 66 -5.24 5.15 -9.86
N PRO A 67 -4.72 5.13 -8.62
CA PRO A 67 -5.28 5.94 -7.55
C PRO A 67 -5.13 7.44 -7.86
N ARG A 68 -6.14 8.21 -7.45
CA ARG A 68 -6.15 9.67 -7.65
C ARG A 68 -6.80 10.38 -6.48
N ILE A 69 -6.37 11.60 -6.22
CA ILE A 69 -7.06 12.49 -5.28
C ILE A 69 -8.35 12.98 -5.94
N ILE A 70 -9.48 12.84 -5.25
CA ILE A 70 -10.79 13.32 -5.73
C ILE A 70 -11.30 14.53 -4.93
N LYS A 71 -10.78 14.74 -3.74
CA LYS A 71 -11.05 15.92 -2.92
C LYS A 71 -9.91 16.13 -1.95
N GLU A 72 -9.51 17.38 -1.73
CA GLU A 72 -8.46 17.70 -0.78
C GLU A 72 -8.62 19.07 -0.14
N THR A 73 -7.96 19.23 1.00
CA THR A 73 -7.75 20.50 1.72
C THR A 73 -6.26 20.60 2.07
N PRO A 74 -5.76 21.69 2.64
CA PRO A 74 -4.37 21.74 3.10
C PRO A 74 -3.96 20.60 4.05
N VAL A 75 -4.91 20.08 4.84
CA VAL A 75 -4.65 19.06 5.88
C VAL A 75 -5.34 17.73 5.63
N SER A 76 -6.06 17.57 4.52
CA SER A 76 -6.76 16.32 4.24
C SER A 76 -6.78 15.96 2.76
N ALA A 77 -6.97 14.67 2.44
CA ALA A 77 -7.23 14.19 1.10
C ALA A 77 -8.19 13.00 1.11
N LEU A 78 -9.03 12.91 0.10
CA LEU A 78 -9.80 11.73 -0.24
C LEU A 78 -9.26 11.14 -1.55
N VAL A 79 -8.77 9.91 -1.48
CA VAL A 79 -8.20 9.17 -2.61
C VAL A 79 -9.21 8.15 -3.10
N ASP A 80 -9.41 8.08 -4.40
CA ASP A 80 -10.10 6.98 -5.06
C ASP A 80 -9.07 5.92 -5.46
N GLY A 81 -9.24 4.69 -5.01
CA GLY A 81 -8.34 3.56 -5.26
C GLY A 81 -8.61 2.86 -6.60
N ASP A 82 -9.57 3.34 -7.40
CA ASP A 82 -9.91 2.84 -8.72
C ASP A 82 -10.22 1.32 -8.75
N GLY A 83 -10.78 0.81 -7.67
CA GLY A 83 -11.13 -0.61 -7.54
C GLY A 83 -9.93 -1.56 -7.42
N GLY A 84 -8.73 -1.03 -7.20
CA GLY A 84 -7.50 -1.82 -7.16
C GLY A 84 -7.27 -2.57 -5.86
N LEU A 85 -6.22 -3.40 -5.84
CA LEU A 85 -5.66 -3.93 -4.60
C LEU A 85 -5.16 -2.76 -3.74
N GLY A 86 -5.48 -2.80 -2.46
CA GLY A 86 -5.31 -1.67 -1.55
C GLY A 86 -3.88 -1.21 -1.28
N HIS A 87 -2.87 -2.00 -1.64
CA HIS A 87 -1.45 -1.68 -1.44
C HIS A 87 -1.06 -0.39 -2.14
N VAL A 88 -1.41 -0.25 -3.43
CA VAL A 88 -1.06 0.92 -4.24
C VAL A 88 -1.77 2.19 -3.76
N PRO A 89 -3.11 2.21 -3.60
CA PRO A 89 -3.79 3.42 -3.14
C PRO A 89 -3.46 3.78 -1.69
N ALA A 90 -3.20 2.82 -0.80
CA ALA A 90 -2.77 3.13 0.57
C ALA A 90 -1.36 3.75 0.60
N ARG A 91 -0.42 3.23 -0.19
CA ARG A 91 0.91 3.83 -0.35
C ARG A 91 0.83 5.24 -0.92
N PHE A 92 0.02 5.44 -1.95
CA PHE A 92 -0.24 6.75 -2.54
C PHE A 92 -0.82 7.73 -1.51
N ALA A 93 -1.86 7.32 -0.79
CA ALA A 93 -2.50 8.14 0.24
C ALA A 93 -1.53 8.48 1.39
N MET A 94 -0.65 7.55 1.77
CA MET A 94 0.36 7.81 2.79
C MET A 94 1.37 8.88 2.33
N HIS A 95 1.84 8.83 1.09
CA HIS A 95 2.70 9.89 0.54
C HIS A 95 1.99 11.25 0.55
N VAL A 96 0.72 11.31 0.11
CA VAL A 96 -0.09 12.54 0.15
C VAL A 96 -0.22 13.08 1.58
N ALA A 97 -0.48 12.20 2.56
CA ALA A 97 -0.57 12.61 3.96
C ALA A 97 0.76 13.12 4.51
N ILE A 98 1.87 12.46 4.20
CA ILE A 98 3.22 12.88 4.59
C ILE A 98 3.53 14.27 4.02
N ASP A 99 3.31 14.49 2.72
CA ASP A 99 3.61 15.77 2.08
C ASP A 99 2.79 16.94 2.64
N LYS A 100 1.50 16.70 2.92
CA LYS A 100 0.64 17.67 3.56
C LYS A 100 1.07 17.93 5.01
N ALA A 101 1.42 16.89 5.76
CA ALA A 101 1.87 17.02 7.14
C ALA A 101 3.18 17.81 7.26
N LYS A 102 4.09 17.69 6.30
CA LYS A 102 5.30 18.51 6.21
C LYS A 102 5.01 20.02 6.16
N GLN A 103 3.89 20.38 5.54
CA GLN A 103 3.49 21.78 5.36
C GLN A 103 2.62 22.32 6.51
N SER A 104 1.75 21.47 7.07
CA SER A 104 0.70 21.88 8.00
C SER A 104 0.85 21.32 9.42
N GLY A 105 1.89 20.51 9.67
CA GLY A 105 2.15 19.88 10.97
C GLY A 105 1.36 18.60 11.20
N MET A 106 0.22 18.40 10.54
CA MET A 106 -0.57 17.16 10.56
C MET A 106 -1.41 17.02 9.30
N ALA A 107 -1.74 15.80 8.91
CA ALA A 107 -2.68 15.55 7.82
C ALA A 107 -3.35 14.20 7.95
N ILE A 108 -4.46 14.04 7.23
CA ILE A 108 -5.19 12.79 7.10
C ILE A 108 -5.48 12.51 5.62
N ALA A 109 -5.30 11.26 5.19
CA ALA A 109 -5.77 10.81 3.89
C ALA A 109 -6.68 9.60 4.05
N ALA A 110 -7.86 9.64 3.45
CA ALA A 110 -8.80 8.54 3.40
C ALA A 110 -8.77 7.91 2.01
N VAL A 111 -8.94 6.59 1.94
CA VAL A 111 -9.03 5.85 0.67
C VAL A 111 -10.40 5.22 0.56
N ARG A 112 -11.04 5.38 -0.59
CA ARG A 112 -12.28 4.66 -0.94
C ARG A 112 -12.07 3.80 -2.20
N ASN A 113 -13.04 2.96 -2.53
CA ASN A 113 -13.05 2.14 -3.75
C ASN A 113 -11.73 1.37 -3.91
N SER A 114 -11.42 0.55 -2.91
CA SER A 114 -10.15 -0.17 -2.78
C SER A 114 -10.39 -1.49 -2.05
N ALA A 115 -9.61 -2.50 -2.35
CA ALA A 115 -9.61 -3.78 -1.64
C ALA A 115 -8.64 -3.76 -0.44
N HIS A 116 -8.36 -4.94 0.11
CA HIS A 116 -7.42 -5.13 1.21
C HIS A 116 -6.02 -4.55 0.90
N PHE A 117 -5.38 -3.88 1.87
CA PHE A 117 -4.17 -3.08 1.68
C PHE A 117 -2.89 -3.64 2.34
N GLY A 118 -2.96 -4.87 2.86
CA GLY A 118 -1.81 -5.53 3.49
C GLY A 118 -1.56 -5.09 4.94
N ALA A 119 -0.32 -5.20 5.39
CA ALA A 119 0.08 -4.93 6.77
C ALA A 119 0.20 -3.42 7.04
N THR A 120 -0.59 -2.91 8.01
CA THR A 120 -0.61 -1.49 8.39
C THR A 120 0.76 -0.96 8.82
N GLY A 121 1.59 -1.81 9.47
CA GLY A 121 2.94 -1.44 9.92
C GLY A 121 3.85 -0.92 8.82
N TYR A 122 3.68 -1.36 7.57
CA TYR A 122 4.44 -0.85 6.45
C TYR A 122 4.23 0.65 6.25
N TYR A 123 2.99 1.10 6.29
CA TYR A 123 2.63 2.51 6.04
C TYR A 123 3.03 3.42 7.21
N THR A 124 2.89 2.94 8.45
CA THR A 124 3.38 3.69 9.62
C THR A 124 4.89 3.85 9.59
N LEU A 125 5.62 2.84 9.11
CA LEU A 125 7.08 2.93 8.92
C LEU A 125 7.45 3.93 7.82
N MET A 126 6.66 4.09 6.75
CA MET A 126 6.88 5.14 5.75
C MET A 126 6.90 6.52 6.40
N ALA A 127 5.89 6.82 7.24
CA ALA A 127 5.84 8.10 7.95
C ALA A 127 7.00 8.27 8.95
N ALA A 128 7.34 7.22 9.68
CA ALA A 128 8.42 7.26 10.67
C ALA A 128 9.80 7.55 10.05
N LYS A 129 10.05 7.09 8.83
CA LYS A 129 11.30 7.31 8.10
C LYS A 129 11.51 8.75 7.63
N GLU A 130 10.45 9.53 7.56
CA GLU A 130 10.50 10.93 7.12
C GLU A 130 10.99 11.91 8.20
N GLY A 131 11.28 11.42 9.41
CA GLY A 131 11.97 12.15 10.49
C GLY A 131 11.07 12.73 11.58
N PRO A 132 11.67 13.43 12.56
CA PRO A 132 10.98 13.81 13.80
C PRO A 132 9.84 14.83 13.61
N ALA A 133 9.81 15.59 12.52
CA ALA A 133 8.71 16.50 12.21
C ALA A 133 7.35 15.79 12.05
N HIS A 134 7.38 14.47 11.79
CA HIS A 134 6.19 13.66 11.55
C HIS A 134 5.80 12.79 12.74
N SER A 135 6.70 12.61 13.70
CA SER A 135 6.44 11.82 14.91
C SER A 135 5.46 12.50 15.87
N HIS A 136 5.25 13.81 15.71
CA HIS A 136 4.30 14.57 16.53
C HIS A 136 2.82 14.30 16.16
N GLY A 137 2.54 13.82 14.93
CA GLY A 137 1.20 13.43 14.49
C GLY A 137 0.72 12.07 15.01
N HIS A 138 1.59 11.27 15.59
CA HIS A 138 1.31 9.92 16.09
C HIS A 138 1.25 9.80 17.61
N ARG A 139 1.20 10.90 18.35
CA ARG A 139 0.76 10.83 19.74
C ARG A 139 -0.74 10.62 19.76
N MET A 140 -1.14 9.37 19.66
CA MET A 140 -2.43 8.99 20.21
C MET A 140 -2.34 9.18 21.72
N ALA A 141 -3.13 10.09 22.24
CA ALA A 141 -3.40 10.19 23.66
C ALA A 141 -4.16 8.94 24.12
#